data_1c9a94bdfaa7a650f80564cc87d7c039
#
_entry.id   1c9a94bdfaa7a650f80564cc87d7c039
#
_cell.length_a   1.000
_cell.length_b   1.000
_cell.length_c   1.000
_cell.angle_alpha   90.00
_cell.angle_beta   90.00
_cell.angle_gamma   90.00
#
_symmetry.space_group_name_H-M   'P 1'
#
loop_
_entity.id
_entity.type
_entity.pdbx_description
1 polymer ?
#
loop_
_entity_poly.entity_id
_entity_poly.type
_entity_poly.pdbx_seq_one_letter_code
_entity_poly.pdbx_strand_id
1 'polypeptide(L)'
;MRAKTRPWKSIIALVLAIGAAAASGWAHSRVTHFFSGSHIGHQVIAAACAVAFCVFASVATIGLSGKVRDTLEPVAGASQASIVRYALVLIGAVTTLIITLVLFGVLVGQLIVGGALTSVFVGIAAQQALSNVFAGLVLLLASPFKVGDSIRLRAGALSGEIDGTVSEIGITYLRLATPDGLISIPNSQVLNAVVGPLPPGAPSPGAPPPGTPAPPADQ
;
A
#
# COMPACT_ATOMS: atom_id res chain seq x y z
N MET A 1 1.69 14.77 -26.47
CA MET A 1 2.68 15.57 -25.71
C MET A 1 2.24 15.61 -24.25
N ARG A 2 2.76 14.77 -23.36
CA ARG A 2 2.45 14.77 -21.93
C ARG A 2 3.34 15.82 -21.26
N ALA A 3 2.74 16.82 -20.65
CA ALA A 3 3.45 17.81 -19.86
C ALA A 3 4.22 17.11 -18.72
N LYS A 4 5.53 17.07 -18.86
CA LYS A 4 6.49 16.58 -17.84
C LYS A 4 6.37 17.51 -16.62
N THR A 5 5.43 17.23 -15.73
CA THR A 5 5.27 18.00 -14.49
C THR A 5 6.56 17.86 -13.68
N ARG A 6 7.34 18.95 -13.63
CA ARG A 6 8.64 19.00 -12.94
C ARG A 6 8.44 18.58 -11.48
N PRO A 7 9.22 17.60 -10.99
CA PRO A 7 9.17 17.10 -9.60
C PRO A 7 9.34 18.21 -8.57
N TRP A 8 10.01 19.26 -8.95
CA TRP A 8 10.36 20.42 -8.13
C TRP A 8 9.14 21.10 -7.47
N LYS A 9 8.03 21.29 -8.19
CA LYS A 9 6.85 21.97 -7.65
C LYS A 9 6.21 21.26 -6.45
N SER A 10 6.12 19.94 -6.48
CA SER A 10 5.56 19.17 -5.35
C SER A 10 6.53 19.09 -4.16
N ILE A 11 7.84 19.06 -4.43
CA ILE A 11 8.87 19.09 -3.39
C ILE A 11 8.87 20.49 -2.73
N ILE A 12 8.80 21.55 -3.51
CA ILE A 12 8.70 22.93 -2.98
C ILE A 12 7.41 23.08 -2.15
N ALA A 13 6.27 22.57 -2.64
CA ALA A 13 5.01 22.64 -1.89
C ALA A 13 5.10 21.87 -0.56
N LEU A 14 5.76 20.71 -0.53
CA LEU A 14 6.00 19.95 0.69
C LEU A 14 6.92 20.70 1.66
N VAL A 15 8.01 21.27 1.16
CA VAL A 15 8.95 22.06 1.98
C VAL A 15 8.28 23.30 2.55
N LEU A 16 7.46 23.99 1.74
CA LEU A 16 6.66 25.13 2.18
C LEU A 16 5.60 24.74 3.20
N ALA A 17 4.94 23.59 3.06
CA ALA A 17 3.99 23.07 4.02
C ALA A 17 4.67 22.75 5.36
N ILE A 18 5.82 22.08 5.34
CA ILE A 18 6.60 21.78 6.55
C ILE A 18 7.10 23.09 7.19
N GLY A 19 7.59 24.03 6.38
CA GLY A 19 8.02 25.34 6.86
C GLY A 19 6.88 26.15 7.49
N ALA A 20 5.69 26.15 6.90
CA ALA A 20 4.51 26.82 7.45
C ALA A 20 4.05 26.16 8.77
N ALA A 21 4.06 24.83 8.86
CA ALA A 21 3.75 24.10 10.10
C ALA A 21 4.77 24.39 11.21
N ALA A 22 6.06 24.39 10.89
CA ALA A 22 7.12 24.71 11.83
C ALA A 22 7.05 26.16 12.30
N ALA A 23 6.80 27.11 11.38
CA ALA A 23 6.66 28.52 11.69
C ALA A 23 5.46 28.79 12.60
N SER A 24 4.33 28.12 12.40
CA SER A 24 3.15 28.26 13.26
C SER A 24 3.37 27.69 14.66
N GLY A 25 4.04 26.52 14.78
CA GLY A 25 4.41 25.95 16.07
C GLY A 25 5.41 26.84 16.83
N TRP A 26 6.40 27.38 16.14
CA TRP A 26 7.38 28.31 16.70
C TRP A 26 6.75 29.66 17.08
N ALA A 27 5.85 30.19 16.26
CA ALA A 27 5.09 31.38 16.56
C ALA A 27 4.22 31.19 17.82
N HIS A 28 3.56 30.05 17.97
CA HIS A 28 2.73 29.77 19.14
C HIS A 28 3.55 29.74 20.44
N SER A 29 4.78 29.22 20.43
CA SER A 29 5.63 29.13 21.61
C SER A 29 6.37 30.45 21.96
N ARG A 30 6.64 31.32 20.99
CA ARG A 30 7.40 32.57 21.18
C ARG A 30 6.52 33.80 21.29
N VAL A 31 5.37 33.83 20.62
CA VAL A 31 4.49 34.99 20.53
C VAL A 31 3.72 35.22 21.84
N THR A 32 3.54 34.18 22.67
CA THR A 32 2.99 34.33 24.03
C THR A 32 3.86 35.22 24.95
N HIS A 33 5.15 35.39 24.62
CA HIS A 33 6.08 36.20 25.43
C HIS A 33 6.33 37.62 24.92
N PHE A 34 6.06 37.91 23.63
CA PHE A 34 6.49 39.18 23.02
C PHE A 34 5.39 40.21 22.76
N PHE A 35 4.11 39.81 22.72
CA PHE A 35 3.01 40.73 22.38
C PHE A 35 1.91 40.75 23.46
N SER A 36 2.11 41.56 24.46
CA SER A 36 1.11 41.89 25.49
C SER A 36 0.13 42.97 25.02
N GLY A 37 -0.28 43.00 23.72
CA GLY A 37 -1.00 44.15 23.22
C GLY A 37 -2.29 43.95 22.42
N SER A 38 -2.53 42.82 21.75
CA SER A 38 -3.83 42.61 21.07
C SER A 38 -4.07 41.12 20.77
N HIS A 39 -5.06 40.52 21.42
CA HIS A 39 -5.52 39.16 21.18
C HIS A 39 -5.95 38.90 19.73
N ILE A 40 -6.43 39.92 19.04
CA ILE A 40 -6.95 39.82 17.66
C ILE A 40 -5.83 39.59 16.63
N GLY A 41 -4.68 40.27 16.77
CA GLY A 41 -3.56 40.13 15.82
C GLY A 41 -2.99 38.73 15.80
N HIS A 42 -2.88 38.06 16.97
CA HIS A 42 -2.36 36.70 17.07
C HIS A 42 -3.28 35.65 16.46
N GLN A 43 -4.59 35.80 16.67
CA GLN A 43 -5.59 34.91 16.09
C GLN A 43 -5.61 35.01 14.56
N VAL A 44 -5.47 36.22 14.02
CA VAL A 44 -5.41 36.43 12.56
C VAL A 44 -4.15 35.80 11.93
N ILE A 45 -2.99 35.97 12.57
CA ILE A 45 -1.73 35.38 12.08
C ILE A 45 -1.80 33.85 12.15
N ALA A 46 -2.27 33.29 13.26
CA ALA A 46 -2.43 31.85 13.42
C ALA A 46 -3.39 31.24 12.36
N ALA A 47 -4.52 31.90 12.16
CA ALA A 47 -5.49 31.51 11.14
C ALA A 47 -4.90 31.59 9.72
N ALA A 48 -4.17 32.66 9.39
CA ALA A 48 -3.51 32.80 8.10
C ALA A 48 -2.45 31.71 7.86
N CYS A 49 -1.65 31.38 8.88
CA CYS A 49 -0.67 30.29 8.81
C CYS A 49 -1.35 28.92 8.64
N ALA A 50 -2.46 28.65 9.35
CA ALA A 50 -3.21 27.42 9.23
C ALA A 50 -3.84 27.25 7.83
N VAL A 51 -4.40 28.33 7.28
CA VAL A 51 -4.94 28.32 5.91
C VAL A 51 -3.82 28.12 4.88
N ALA A 52 -2.70 28.80 5.01
CA ALA A 52 -1.54 28.62 4.14
C ALA A 52 -1.03 27.18 4.19
N PHE A 53 -0.90 26.59 5.41
CA PHE A 53 -0.55 25.18 5.58
C PHE A 53 -1.54 24.26 4.87
N CYS A 54 -2.84 24.46 5.06
CA CYS A 54 -3.89 23.64 4.45
C CYS A 54 -3.78 23.65 2.91
N VAL A 55 -3.58 24.82 2.32
CA VAL A 55 -3.43 24.96 0.86
C VAL A 55 -2.15 24.27 0.36
N PHE A 56 -1.00 24.53 0.98
CA PHE A 56 0.26 23.93 0.56
C PHE A 56 0.30 22.41 0.77
N ALA A 57 -0.23 21.92 1.89
CA ALA A 57 -0.31 20.49 2.17
C ALA A 57 -1.24 19.77 1.17
N SER A 58 -2.38 20.37 0.84
CA SER A 58 -3.30 19.82 -0.17
C SER A 58 -2.65 19.76 -1.57
N VAL A 59 -1.96 20.81 -1.99
CA VAL A 59 -1.24 20.85 -3.27
C VAL A 59 -0.12 19.81 -3.28
N ALA A 60 0.62 19.68 -2.18
CA ALA A 60 1.68 18.66 -2.04
C ALA A 60 1.14 17.23 -2.13
N THR A 61 0.04 16.96 -1.42
CA THR A 61 -0.62 15.64 -1.42
C THR A 61 -1.11 15.26 -2.81
N ILE A 62 -1.83 16.16 -3.50
CA ILE A 62 -2.33 15.92 -4.85
C ILE A 62 -1.18 15.76 -5.84
N GLY A 63 -0.14 16.58 -5.74
CA GLY A 63 1.01 16.53 -6.61
C GLY A 63 1.85 15.25 -6.42
N LEU A 64 2.05 14.81 -5.17
CA LEU A 64 2.79 13.60 -4.84
C LEU A 64 2.02 12.34 -5.28
N SER A 65 0.73 12.29 -4.97
CA SER A 65 -0.12 11.16 -5.35
C SER A 65 -0.23 10.98 -6.87
N GLY A 66 -0.24 12.10 -7.63
CA GLY A 66 -0.19 12.06 -9.09
C GLY A 66 1.10 11.45 -9.63
N LYS A 67 2.25 11.79 -9.03
CA LYS A 67 3.55 11.21 -9.44
C LYS A 67 3.66 9.73 -9.14
N VAL A 68 3.20 9.32 -7.94
CA VAL A 68 3.17 7.89 -7.57
C VAL A 68 2.34 7.12 -8.59
N ARG A 69 1.18 7.65 -8.98
CA ARG A 69 0.37 7.07 -10.06
C ARG A 69 1.15 6.94 -11.37
N ASP A 70 1.77 8.03 -11.84
CA ASP A 70 2.49 8.06 -13.12
C ASP A 70 3.68 7.07 -13.13
N THR A 71 4.28 6.81 -11.97
CA THR A 71 5.38 5.85 -11.82
C THR A 71 4.88 4.41 -11.74
N LEU A 72 3.72 4.18 -11.10
CA LEU A 72 3.16 2.83 -10.93
C LEU A 72 2.37 2.36 -12.17
N GLU A 73 1.74 3.28 -12.91
CA GLU A 73 0.89 2.94 -14.07
C GLU A 73 1.56 2.01 -15.09
N PRO A 74 2.85 2.18 -15.47
CA PRO A 74 3.51 1.29 -16.44
C PRO A 74 3.82 -0.12 -15.87
N VAL A 75 3.89 -0.27 -14.54
CA VAL A 75 4.26 -1.54 -13.88
C VAL A 75 3.03 -2.29 -13.38
N ALA A 76 2.10 -1.60 -12.74
CA ALA A 76 0.97 -2.20 -12.06
C ALA A 76 -0.36 -2.06 -12.82
N GLY A 77 -0.39 -1.24 -13.89
CA GLY A 77 -1.61 -0.94 -14.64
C GLY A 77 -2.41 0.23 -14.07
N ALA A 78 -3.26 0.83 -14.92
CA ALA A 78 -3.98 2.07 -14.62
C ALA A 78 -4.96 1.96 -13.43
N SER A 79 -5.61 0.80 -13.28
CA SER A 79 -6.57 0.56 -12.19
C SER A 79 -5.88 0.54 -10.83
N GLN A 80 -4.81 -0.24 -10.68
CA GLN A 80 -4.06 -0.38 -9.43
C GLN A 80 -3.35 0.92 -9.04
N ALA A 81 -2.75 1.61 -10.02
CA ALA A 81 -2.12 2.91 -9.81
C ALA A 81 -3.15 3.98 -9.32
N SER A 82 -4.39 3.90 -9.80
CA SER A 82 -5.46 4.79 -9.35
C SER A 82 -5.89 4.53 -7.91
N ILE A 83 -6.01 3.26 -7.50
CA ILE A 83 -6.33 2.88 -6.11
C ILE A 83 -5.27 3.42 -5.15
N VAL A 84 -3.98 3.22 -5.47
CA VAL A 84 -2.86 3.73 -4.66
C VAL A 84 -2.92 5.26 -4.56
N ARG A 85 -3.22 5.95 -5.66
CA ARG A 85 -3.40 7.40 -5.66
C ARG A 85 -4.49 7.84 -4.71
N TYR A 86 -5.69 7.23 -4.77
CA TYR A 86 -6.81 7.58 -3.90
C TYR A 86 -6.49 7.31 -2.42
N ALA A 87 -5.82 6.21 -2.11
CA ALA A 87 -5.36 5.91 -0.75
C ALA A 87 -4.40 6.99 -0.23
N LEU A 88 -3.42 7.41 -1.04
CA LEU A 88 -2.47 8.48 -0.68
C LEU A 88 -3.17 9.82 -0.49
N VAL A 89 -4.14 10.17 -1.35
CA VAL A 89 -4.93 11.39 -1.21
C VAL A 89 -5.75 11.36 0.07
N LEU A 90 -6.38 10.24 0.40
CA LEU A 90 -7.17 10.09 1.62
C LEU A 90 -6.30 10.24 2.87
N ILE A 91 -5.18 9.52 2.93
CA ILE A 91 -4.23 9.62 4.05
C ILE A 91 -3.70 11.06 4.19
N GLY A 92 -3.30 11.69 3.09
CA GLY A 92 -2.82 13.06 3.09
C GLY A 92 -3.89 14.07 3.51
N ALA A 93 -5.14 13.88 3.08
CA ALA A 93 -6.26 14.74 3.47
C ALA A 93 -6.56 14.64 4.98
N VAL A 94 -6.61 13.41 5.52
CA VAL A 94 -6.81 13.20 6.97
C VAL A 94 -5.67 13.80 7.77
N THR A 95 -4.42 13.58 7.37
CA THR A 95 -3.24 14.16 8.02
C THR A 95 -3.28 15.69 7.98
N THR A 96 -3.59 16.28 6.84
CA THR A 96 -3.72 17.73 6.67
C THR A 96 -4.82 18.29 7.57
N LEU A 97 -5.98 17.62 7.63
CA LEU A 97 -7.09 18.01 8.49
C LEU A 97 -6.70 18.02 9.96
N ILE A 98 -6.08 16.94 10.45
CA ILE A 98 -5.65 16.82 11.87
C ILE A 98 -4.66 17.94 12.22
N ILE A 99 -3.63 18.14 11.40
CA ILE A 99 -2.62 19.17 11.63
C ILE A 99 -3.26 20.57 11.60
N THR A 100 -4.17 20.82 10.67
CA THR A 100 -4.89 22.08 10.59
C THR A 100 -5.72 22.34 11.85
N LEU A 101 -6.42 21.33 12.39
CA LEU A 101 -7.16 21.44 13.64
C LEU A 101 -6.24 21.75 14.83
N VAL A 102 -5.07 21.13 14.91
CA VAL A 102 -4.05 21.45 15.92
C VAL A 102 -3.59 22.89 15.82
N LEU A 103 -3.36 23.39 14.60
CA LEU A 103 -2.94 24.77 14.35
C LEU A 103 -4.00 25.79 14.76
N PHE A 104 -5.27 25.44 14.64
CA PHE A 104 -6.40 26.27 15.15
C PHE A 104 -6.58 26.18 16.67
N GLY A 105 -5.74 25.43 17.38
CA GLY A 105 -5.84 25.25 18.84
C GLY A 105 -7.01 24.37 19.29
N VAL A 106 -7.61 23.61 18.36
CA VAL A 106 -8.66 22.66 18.71
C VAL A 106 -8.03 21.55 19.57
N LEU A 107 -8.65 21.23 20.68
CA LEU A 107 -8.24 20.14 21.57
C LEU A 107 -8.48 18.79 20.85
N VAL A 108 -7.48 18.36 20.08
CA VAL A 108 -7.54 17.10 19.30
C VAL A 108 -7.41 15.84 20.15
N GLY A 109 -7.23 15.98 21.48
CA GLY A 109 -7.07 14.82 22.37
C GLY A 109 -8.20 13.80 22.24
N GLN A 110 -9.44 14.24 22.16
CA GLN A 110 -10.59 13.34 21.95
C GLN A 110 -10.60 12.68 20.56
N LEU A 111 -10.14 13.40 19.52
CA LEU A 111 -9.99 12.86 18.19
C LEU A 111 -8.87 11.82 18.14
N ILE A 112 -7.78 12.02 18.88
CA ILE A 112 -6.68 11.05 18.99
C ILE A 112 -7.17 9.77 19.66
N VAL A 113 -7.92 9.87 20.76
CA VAL A 113 -8.48 8.69 21.47
C VAL A 113 -9.47 7.95 20.58
N GLY A 114 -10.41 8.64 19.93
CA GLY A 114 -11.35 8.05 18.99
C GLY A 114 -10.66 7.45 17.77
N GLY A 115 -9.63 8.13 17.23
CA GLY A 115 -8.79 7.66 16.14
C GLY A 115 -7.96 6.43 16.51
N ALA A 116 -7.43 6.36 17.74
CA ALA A 116 -6.71 5.20 18.22
C ALA A 116 -7.61 3.95 18.27
N LEU A 117 -8.83 4.07 18.76
CA LEU A 117 -9.79 2.98 18.74
C LEU A 117 -10.15 2.55 17.32
N THR A 118 -10.44 3.51 16.45
CA THR A 118 -10.73 3.25 15.03
C THR A 118 -9.55 2.57 14.33
N SER A 119 -8.30 2.98 14.63
CA SER A 119 -7.10 2.39 14.02
C SER A 119 -6.91 0.92 14.39
N VAL A 120 -7.32 0.51 15.60
CA VAL A 120 -7.31 -0.91 16.01
C VAL A 120 -8.26 -1.72 15.13
N PHE A 121 -9.50 -1.25 14.91
CA PHE A 121 -10.44 -1.94 14.04
C PHE A 121 -9.94 -2.02 12.59
N VAL A 122 -9.39 -0.92 12.07
CA VAL A 122 -8.79 -0.91 10.72
C VAL A 122 -7.59 -1.85 10.64
N GLY A 123 -6.75 -1.91 11.69
CA GLY A 123 -5.62 -2.82 11.79
C GLY A 123 -6.06 -4.29 11.76
N ILE A 124 -7.10 -4.65 12.51
CA ILE A 124 -7.67 -6.01 12.50
C ILE A 124 -8.23 -6.34 11.11
N ALA A 125 -8.96 -5.40 10.49
CA ALA A 125 -9.50 -5.60 9.14
C ALA A 125 -8.39 -5.76 8.08
N ALA A 126 -7.25 -5.08 8.24
CA ALA A 126 -6.12 -5.14 7.33
C ALA A 126 -5.17 -6.33 7.61
N GLN A 127 -5.30 -7.02 8.74
CA GLN A 127 -4.37 -8.05 9.20
C GLN A 127 -4.14 -9.15 8.16
N GLN A 128 -5.20 -9.63 7.51
CA GLN A 128 -5.10 -10.68 6.49
C GLN A 128 -4.30 -10.23 5.27
N ALA A 129 -4.50 -8.99 4.82
CA ALA A 129 -3.77 -8.43 3.69
C ALA A 129 -2.28 -8.26 4.02
N LEU A 130 -1.96 -7.72 5.21
CA LEU A 130 -0.59 -7.59 5.68
C LEU A 130 0.09 -8.95 5.83
N SER A 131 -0.60 -9.95 6.38
CA SER A 131 -0.08 -11.32 6.50
C SER A 131 0.36 -11.89 5.15
N ASN A 132 -0.43 -11.68 4.10
CA ASN A 132 -0.07 -12.14 2.76
C ASN A 132 1.15 -11.40 2.19
N VAL A 133 1.27 -10.09 2.43
CA VAL A 133 2.43 -9.31 1.99
C VAL A 133 3.70 -9.76 2.70
N PHE A 134 3.66 -9.91 4.03
CA PHE A 134 4.82 -10.38 4.80
C PHE A 134 5.18 -11.83 4.45
N ALA A 135 4.20 -12.71 4.26
CA ALA A 135 4.45 -14.07 3.81
C ALA A 135 5.11 -14.09 2.42
N GLY A 136 4.64 -13.26 1.48
CA GLY A 136 5.26 -13.11 0.16
C GLY A 136 6.71 -12.62 0.25
N LEU A 137 6.98 -11.65 1.12
CA LEU A 137 8.34 -11.17 1.35
C LEU A 137 9.26 -12.29 1.90
N VAL A 138 8.76 -13.08 2.86
CA VAL A 138 9.50 -14.23 3.41
C VAL A 138 9.76 -15.28 2.34
N LEU A 139 8.76 -15.63 1.51
CA LEU A 139 8.92 -16.58 0.42
C LEU A 139 9.97 -16.11 -0.62
N LEU A 140 9.99 -14.82 -0.94
CA LEU A 140 10.96 -14.24 -1.87
C LEU A 140 12.38 -14.21 -1.28
N LEU A 141 12.52 -13.90 0.01
CA LEU A 141 13.84 -13.87 0.67
C LEU A 141 14.39 -15.27 0.96
N ALA A 142 13.55 -16.16 1.49
CA ALA A 142 13.96 -17.53 1.83
C ALA A 142 14.07 -18.43 0.61
N SER A 143 13.32 -18.11 -0.46
CA SER A 143 13.31 -18.84 -1.74
C SER A 143 13.28 -20.36 -1.59
N PRO A 144 12.32 -20.94 -0.83
CA PRO A 144 12.27 -22.38 -0.61
C PRO A 144 11.99 -23.18 -1.88
N PHE A 145 11.48 -22.52 -2.91
CA PHE A 145 11.25 -23.02 -4.27
C PHE A 145 11.39 -21.87 -5.27
N LYS A 146 11.54 -22.18 -6.53
CA LYS A 146 11.71 -21.20 -7.62
C LYS A 146 10.58 -21.31 -8.63
N VAL A 147 10.41 -20.26 -9.44
CA VAL A 147 9.54 -20.32 -10.62
C VAL A 147 10.03 -21.43 -11.55
N GLY A 148 9.11 -22.29 -11.95
CA GLY A 148 9.38 -23.50 -12.73
C GLY A 148 9.50 -24.79 -11.92
N ASP A 149 9.62 -24.71 -10.58
CA ASP A 149 9.67 -25.90 -9.73
C ASP A 149 8.29 -26.57 -9.64
N SER A 150 8.27 -27.91 -9.74
CA SER A 150 7.06 -28.70 -9.50
C SER A 150 7.01 -29.10 -8.02
N ILE A 151 6.01 -28.57 -7.32
CA ILE A 151 5.87 -28.71 -5.88
C ILE A 151 4.51 -29.31 -5.51
N ARG A 152 4.50 -29.96 -4.35
CA ARG A 152 3.29 -30.42 -3.65
C ARG A 152 3.08 -29.58 -2.42
N LEU A 153 1.93 -28.94 -2.32
CA LEU A 153 1.47 -28.19 -1.16
C LEU A 153 0.49 -29.03 -0.35
N ARG A 154 0.75 -29.16 0.95
CA ARG A 154 -0.13 -29.85 1.91
C ARG A 154 -0.51 -28.87 3.00
N ALA A 155 -1.77 -28.46 3.04
CA ALA A 155 -2.29 -27.62 4.11
C ALA A 155 -3.74 -27.97 4.39
N GLY A 156 -4.09 -28.07 5.67
CA GLY A 156 -5.46 -28.32 6.09
C GLY A 156 -6.45 -27.25 5.60
N ALA A 157 -6.00 -25.99 5.49
CA ALA A 157 -6.81 -24.89 4.98
C ALA A 157 -7.04 -24.94 3.46
N LEU A 158 -6.28 -25.73 2.71
CA LEU A 158 -6.39 -25.88 1.25
C LEU A 158 -7.18 -27.13 0.83
N SER A 159 -7.89 -27.75 1.77
CA SER A 159 -8.73 -28.94 1.50
C SER A 159 -7.99 -30.14 0.88
N GLY A 160 -6.71 -30.32 1.20
CA GLY A 160 -5.93 -31.47 0.75
C GLY A 160 -4.54 -31.18 0.19
N GLU A 161 -4.14 -32.00 -0.76
CA GLU A 161 -2.86 -31.84 -1.48
C GLU A 161 -3.11 -31.13 -2.81
N ILE A 162 -2.25 -30.15 -3.10
CA ILE A 162 -2.26 -29.42 -4.37
C ILE A 162 -0.90 -29.65 -5.04
N ASP A 163 -0.93 -30.28 -6.19
CA ASP A 163 0.23 -30.49 -7.04
C ASP A 163 0.25 -29.47 -8.17
N GLY A 164 1.40 -28.83 -8.39
CA GLY A 164 1.51 -27.85 -9.46
C GLY A 164 2.94 -27.38 -9.70
N THR A 165 3.11 -26.69 -10.82
CA THR A 165 4.36 -26.00 -11.16
C THR A 165 4.23 -24.53 -10.82
N VAL A 166 5.22 -23.98 -10.12
CA VAL A 166 5.26 -22.56 -9.75
C VAL A 166 5.35 -21.71 -11.02
N SER A 167 4.30 -20.97 -11.32
CA SER A 167 4.24 -20.05 -12.46
C SER A 167 4.74 -18.65 -12.11
N GLU A 168 4.36 -18.14 -10.94
CA GLU A 168 4.72 -16.78 -10.50
C GLU A 168 4.69 -16.70 -8.97
N ILE A 169 5.65 -15.98 -8.40
CA ILE A 169 5.68 -15.63 -6.97
C ILE A 169 5.40 -14.14 -6.84
N GLY A 170 4.15 -13.80 -6.54
CA GLY A 170 3.73 -12.42 -6.32
C GLY A 170 3.87 -11.99 -4.85
N ILE A 171 3.66 -10.70 -4.58
CA ILE A 171 3.74 -10.14 -3.22
C ILE A 171 2.64 -10.70 -2.31
N THR A 172 1.44 -10.96 -2.83
CA THR A 172 0.28 -11.41 -2.04
C THR A 172 -0.21 -12.81 -2.38
N TYR A 173 0.12 -13.32 -3.58
CA TYR A 173 -0.33 -14.61 -4.08
C TYR A 173 0.80 -15.35 -4.79
N LEU A 174 0.84 -16.66 -4.57
CA LEU A 174 1.59 -17.62 -5.37
C LEU A 174 0.67 -18.15 -6.47
N ARG A 175 1.14 -18.19 -7.72
CA ARG A 175 0.44 -18.81 -8.83
C ARG A 175 1.04 -20.16 -9.16
N LEU A 176 0.20 -21.18 -9.18
CA LEU A 176 0.56 -22.54 -9.56
C LEU A 176 -0.20 -22.93 -10.83
N ALA A 177 0.52 -23.51 -11.78
CA ALA A 177 -0.05 -24.21 -12.91
C ALA A 177 -0.36 -25.64 -12.48
N THR A 178 -1.63 -26.00 -12.43
CA THR A 178 -2.13 -27.34 -12.10
C THR A 178 -2.77 -27.98 -13.34
N PRO A 179 -3.08 -29.28 -13.34
CA PRO A 179 -3.80 -29.93 -14.45
C PRO A 179 -5.17 -29.29 -14.73
N ASP A 180 -5.81 -28.74 -13.70
CA ASP A 180 -7.13 -28.10 -13.81
C ASP A 180 -7.05 -26.61 -14.22
N GLY A 181 -5.85 -26.07 -14.40
CA GLY A 181 -5.59 -24.68 -14.77
C GLY A 181 -4.70 -23.91 -13.81
N LEU A 182 -4.66 -22.59 -14.00
CA LEU A 182 -3.85 -21.69 -13.18
C LEU A 182 -4.62 -21.32 -11.90
N ILE A 183 -4.07 -21.66 -10.75
CA ILE A 183 -4.64 -21.32 -9.44
C ILE A 183 -3.78 -20.27 -8.74
N SER A 184 -4.43 -19.41 -7.94
CA SER A 184 -3.76 -18.39 -7.12
C SER A 184 -4.01 -18.69 -5.64
N ILE A 185 -2.93 -18.90 -4.89
CA ILE A 185 -2.97 -19.23 -3.47
C ILE A 185 -2.42 -18.05 -2.67
N PRO A 186 -3.13 -17.58 -1.62
CA PRO A 186 -2.61 -16.52 -0.75
C PRO A 186 -1.28 -16.93 -0.10
N ASN A 187 -0.29 -16.04 -0.11
CA ASN A 187 1.06 -16.35 0.38
C ASN A 187 1.08 -16.80 1.85
N SER A 188 0.19 -16.27 2.70
CA SER A 188 0.07 -16.70 4.09
C SER A 188 -0.33 -18.19 4.23
N GLN A 189 -1.13 -18.70 3.31
CA GLN A 189 -1.50 -20.12 3.28
C GLN A 189 -0.34 -20.98 2.81
N VAL A 190 0.43 -20.50 1.81
CA VAL A 190 1.62 -21.19 1.32
C VAL A 190 2.70 -21.27 2.41
N LEU A 191 2.91 -20.20 3.16
CA LEU A 191 3.89 -20.17 4.25
C LEU A 191 3.52 -21.12 5.40
N ASN A 192 2.22 -21.34 5.63
CA ASN A 192 1.71 -22.27 6.63
C ASN A 192 1.54 -23.70 6.11
N ALA A 193 1.77 -23.94 4.81
CA ALA A 193 1.70 -25.25 4.20
C ALA A 193 3.03 -25.99 4.31
N VAL A 194 2.96 -27.32 4.31
CA VAL A 194 4.13 -28.17 4.09
C VAL A 194 4.38 -28.21 2.59
N VAL A 195 5.56 -27.75 2.17
CA VAL A 195 5.98 -27.74 0.78
C VAL A 195 7.01 -28.85 0.57
N GLY A 196 6.79 -29.68 -0.42
CA GLY A 196 7.72 -30.75 -0.80
C GLY A 196 7.85 -30.87 -2.31
N PRO A 197 8.88 -31.60 -2.80
CA PRO A 197 8.99 -31.91 -4.21
C PRO A 197 7.84 -32.84 -4.63
N LEU A 198 7.46 -32.77 -5.90
CA LEU A 198 6.48 -33.69 -6.46
C LEU A 198 7.06 -35.11 -6.43
N PRO A 199 6.33 -36.14 -5.97
CA PRO A 199 6.85 -37.52 -5.94
C PRO A 199 7.12 -38.01 -7.38
N PRO A 200 8.15 -38.88 -7.55
CA PRO A 200 8.43 -39.48 -8.84
C PRO A 200 7.22 -40.26 -9.36
N GLY A 201 6.77 -39.95 -10.59
CA GLY A 201 5.62 -40.64 -11.21
C GLY A 201 4.28 -39.92 -11.04
N ALA A 202 4.23 -38.77 -10.34
CA ALA A 202 3.05 -37.91 -10.40
C ALA A 202 2.89 -37.35 -11.83
N PRO A 203 1.66 -37.25 -12.36
CA PRO A 203 1.43 -36.65 -13.67
C PRO A 203 2.02 -35.23 -13.69
N SER A 204 2.84 -34.93 -14.70
CA SER A 204 3.42 -33.60 -14.84
C SER A 204 2.29 -32.58 -14.97
N PRO A 205 2.28 -31.49 -14.16
CA PRO A 205 1.30 -30.43 -14.31
C PRO A 205 1.36 -29.89 -15.75
N GLY A 206 0.24 -29.98 -16.50
CA GLY A 206 0.18 -29.64 -17.93
C GLY A 206 0.24 -30.82 -18.89
N ALA A 207 0.42 -32.04 -18.42
CA ALA A 207 0.20 -33.20 -19.28
C ALA A 207 -1.32 -33.41 -19.48
N PRO A 208 -1.79 -33.63 -20.73
CA PRO A 208 -3.19 -33.96 -20.97
C PRO A 208 -3.58 -35.21 -20.16
N PRO A 209 -4.82 -35.28 -19.64
CA PRO A 209 -5.27 -36.42 -18.87
C PRO A 209 -5.04 -37.71 -19.68
N PRO A 210 -4.65 -38.82 -19.01
CA PRO A 210 -4.40 -40.09 -19.70
C PRO A 210 -5.69 -40.52 -20.41
N GLY A 211 -5.67 -40.56 -21.73
CA GLY A 211 -6.81 -40.95 -22.60
C GLY A 211 -7.29 -39.85 -23.56
N THR A 212 -6.74 -38.67 -23.54
CA THR A 212 -7.07 -37.65 -24.56
C THR A 212 -6.19 -37.89 -25.80
N PRO A 213 -6.79 -38.15 -27.00
CA PRO A 213 -6.00 -38.28 -28.22
C PRO A 213 -5.27 -36.97 -28.52
N ALA A 214 -4.00 -37.08 -28.91
CA ALA A 214 -3.21 -35.91 -29.31
C ALA A 214 -3.93 -35.17 -30.44
N PRO A 215 -3.96 -33.81 -30.41
CA PRO A 215 -4.50 -33.05 -31.52
C PRO A 215 -3.72 -33.40 -32.80
N PRO A 216 -4.42 -33.53 -33.97
CA PRO A 216 -3.76 -33.83 -35.24
C PRO A 216 -2.69 -32.79 -35.53
N ALA A 217 -1.49 -33.23 -35.85
CA ALA A 217 -0.42 -32.37 -36.31
C ALA A 217 -0.89 -31.68 -37.59
N ASP A 218 -0.98 -30.35 -37.57
CA ASP A 218 -1.25 -29.52 -38.72
C ASP A 218 -0.15 -29.78 -39.77
N GLN A 219 -0.59 -30.32 -40.91
CA GLN A 219 0.21 -30.44 -42.13
C GLN A 219 0.15 -29.14 -42.90
#